data_b72f84ef91aee3478f7f43637cf4953e
#
_entry.id   b72f84ef91aee3478f7f43637cf4953e
#
_cell.length_a   1.000
_cell.length_b   1.000
_cell.length_c   1.000
_cell.angle_alpha   90.00
_cell.angle_beta   90.00
_cell.angle_gamma   90.00
#
_symmetry.space_group_name_H-M   'P 1'
#
loop_
_entity.id
_entity.type
_entity.pdbx_description
1 polymer ?
#
loop_
_entity_poly.entity_id
_entity_poly.type
_entity_poly.pdbx_seq_one_letter_code
_entity_poly.pdbx_strand_id
1 'polypeptide(L)'
;MTVTEIARAEGTGKGVDRNAGRGGGSTRRLLPSLARLRLVSGLVLFAFVLTHLLNHALGLVSIAVMDVVQTWRWTIWRSAPGTVLLYGAFVVHIALGVRSLFRRRTWRMPVNDALQIGLGFAIPVLLVGHVLGTRGMHIAAGVDDFYEPVLRRLWPEAVSQSLLVVIVWGHACIGLYHWLRPKPWFPAVAPWLLSAGTALPLLALAGWIEAARRLELLDHGREVPRWPNGETAALAGWLAEVGNQLVFAFMGAVGLGLIAVRVATRLRAKVRISYGGGRLVRARPGPTLLEISRMN
;
A
#
# COMPACT_ATOMS: atom_id res chain seq x y z
N MET A 1 -44.83 32.95 -31.62
CA MET A 1 -44.31 34.06 -30.82
C MET A 1 -42.82 33.92 -30.73
N THR A 2 -42.14 34.79 -31.38
CA THR A 2 -40.75 34.77 -31.74
C THR A 2 -39.85 35.33 -30.63
N VAL A 3 -38.66 34.80 -30.53
CA VAL A 3 -37.56 35.02 -29.53
C VAL A 3 -36.90 36.43 -29.68
N THR A 4 -37.67 37.53 -29.85
CA THR A 4 -37.06 38.84 -30.14
C THR A 4 -37.58 39.99 -29.27
N GLU A 5 -38.13 39.72 -28.06
CA GLU A 5 -38.73 40.80 -27.27
C GLU A 5 -38.30 40.89 -25.80
N ILE A 6 -37.08 40.46 -25.47
CA ILE A 6 -36.49 40.75 -24.14
C ILE A 6 -35.06 41.28 -24.30
N ALA A 7 -34.95 42.43 -24.93
CA ALA A 7 -33.71 43.20 -24.97
C ALA A 7 -34.02 44.69 -25.11
N ARG A 8 -34.59 45.28 -24.06
CA ARG A 8 -34.55 46.76 -23.84
C ARG A 8 -35.08 47.08 -22.43
N ALA A 9 -34.21 47.13 -21.50
CA ALA A 9 -34.28 48.02 -20.36
C ALA A 9 -32.85 48.45 -20.05
N GLU A 10 -32.51 49.55 -20.66
CA GLU A 10 -31.28 50.33 -20.38
C GLU A 10 -31.40 50.98 -19.04
N GLY A 11 -30.31 51.04 -18.32
CA GLY A 11 -29.96 52.31 -17.80
C GLY A 11 -29.35 52.40 -16.44
N THR A 12 -28.19 52.96 -16.46
CA THR A 12 -27.50 53.74 -15.40
C THR A 12 -26.66 52.97 -14.38
N GLY A 13 -25.49 52.94 -14.64
CA GLY A 13 -24.19 53.27 -14.14
C GLY A 13 -23.99 53.36 -12.64
N LYS A 14 -23.09 52.48 -12.14
CA LYS A 14 -22.09 52.90 -11.17
C LYS A 14 -20.89 51.96 -11.36
N GLY A 15 -19.76 52.51 -11.79
CA GLY A 15 -18.50 51.84 -11.86
C GLY A 15 -18.10 51.25 -10.53
N VAL A 16 -18.01 49.93 -10.48
CA VAL A 16 -17.35 49.22 -9.36
C VAL A 16 -15.92 48.94 -9.81
N ASP A 17 -15.03 49.59 -9.13
CA ASP A 17 -13.57 49.47 -9.22
C ASP A 17 -13.14 47.99 -9.22
N ARG A 18 -12.67 47.48 -10.36
CA ARG A 18 -12.15 46.10 -10.53
C ARG A 18 -10.66 45.98 -10.24
N ASN A 19 -10.14 46.77 -9.29
CA ASN A 19 -8.69 46.77 -9.01
C ASN A 19 -8.30 46.67 -7.52
N ALA A 20 -9.03 45.93 -6.71
CA ALA A 20 -8.59 45.60 -5.36
C ALA A 20 -8.73 44.09 -5.13
N GLY A 21 -7.66 43.31 -5.39
CA GLY A 21 -7.69 41.88 -5.07
C GLY A 21 -6.63 41.01 -5.73
N ARG A 22 -5.52 41.58 -6.18
CA ARG A 22 -4.34 40.79 -6.61
C ARG A 22 -3.24 40.85 -5.55
N GLY A 23 -3.47 40.22 -4.44
CA GLY A 23 -2.45 40.11 -3.40
C GLY A 23 -2.81 39.03 -2.39
N GLY A 24 -2.73 37.77 -2.75
CA GLY A 24 -3.03 36.73 -1.79
C GLY A 24 -3.07 35.33 -2.40
N GLY A 25 -2.05 34.93 -3.11
CA GLY A 25 -2.15 33.64 -3.77
C GLY A 25 -0.84 32.96 -4.12
N SER A 26 0.11 32.84 -3.23
CA SER A 26 1.37 32.18 -3.60
C SER A 26 1.89 31.10 -2.64
N THR A 27 1.32 30.94 -1.46
CA THR A 27 1.85 29.96 -0.49
C THR A 27 1.17 28.57 -0.52
N ARG A 28 0.15 28.38 -1.37
CA ARG A 28 -0.59 27.09 -1.43
C ARG A 28 -0.01 26.06 -2.38
N ARG A 29 1.07 26.32 -3.12
CA ARG A 29 1.59 25.41 -4.17
C ARG A 29 2.77 24.54 -3.77
N LEU A 30 3.30 24.61 -2.57
CA LEU A 30 4.54 23.92 -2.19
C LEU A 30 4.35 22.55 -1.54
N LEU A 31 3.15 22.21 -1.09
CA LEU A 31 2.91 20.86 -0.56
C LEU A 31 2.37 19.94 -1.67
N PRO A 32 3.01 18.80 -1.92
CA PRO A 32 2.47 17.82 -2.84
C PRO A 32 1.07 17.41 -2.38
N SER A 33 0.13 17.20 -3.30
CA SER A 33 -1.19 16.69 -2.94
C SER A 33 -1.03 15.35 -2.20
N LEU A 34 -1.87 15.07 -1.19
CA LEU A 34 -1.82 13.80 -0.44
C LEU A 34 -1.89 12.57 -1.35
N ALA A 35 -2.52 12.70 -2.53
CA ALA A 35 -2.56 11.66 -3.53
C ALA A 35 -1.16 11.44 -4.17
N ARG A 36 -0.42 12.51 -4.46
CA ARG A 36 0.96 12.42 -4.95
C ARG A 36 1.88 11.82 -3.90
N LEU A 37 1.75 12.25 -2.65
CA LEU A 37 2.57 11.72 -1.56
C LEU A 37 2.33 10.21 -1.35
N ARG A 38 1.06 9.74 -1.42
CA ARG A 38 0.73 8.33 -1.38
C ARG A 38 1.32 7.55 -2.56
N LEU A 39 1.29 8.14 -3.76
CA LEU A 39 1.90 7.52 -4.94
C LEU A 39 3.41 7.42 -4.79
N VAL A 40 4.08 8.50 -4.43
CA VAL A 40 5.56 8.52 -4.29
C VAL A 40 6.01 7.53 -3.21
N SER A 41 5.36 7.54 -2.04
CA SER A 41 5.67 6.54 -1.00
C SER A 41 5.43 5.11 -1.47
N GLY A 42 4.36 4.86 -2.23
CA GLY A 42 4.11 3.55 -2.84
C GLY A 42 5.15 3.15 -3.87
N LEU A 43 5.67 4.10 -4.69
CA LEU A 43 6.72 3.82 -5.66
C LEU A 43 8.07 3.53 -5.00
N VAL A 44 8.40 4.17 -3.88
CA VAL A 44 9.60 3.84 -3.09
C VAL A 44 9.51 2.40 -2.57
N LEU A 45 8.37 2.02 -1.99
CA LEU A 45 8.13 0.66 -1.52
C LEU A 45 8.15 -0.35 -2.66
N PHE A 46 7.57 0.00 -3.81
CA PHE A 46 7.62 -0.82 -5.02
C PHE A 46 9.05 -1.08 -5.47
N ALA A 47 9.91 -0.04 -5.52
CA ALA A 47 11.32 -0.19 -5.90
C ALA A 47 12.08 -1.12 -4.94
N PHE A 48 11.81 -1.02 -3.63
CA PHE A 48 12.37 -1.94 -2.64
C PHE A 48 11.91 -3.38 -2.90
N VAL A 49 10.60 -3.62 -3.04
CA VAL A 49 10.03 -4.95 -3.27
C VAL A 49 10.51 -5.53 -4.60
N LEU A 50 10.55 -4.73 -5.67
CA LEU A 50 11.04 -5.15 -6.98
C LEU A 50 12.47 -5.69 -6.89
N THR A 51 13.38 -4.90 -6.30
CA THR A 51 14.79 -5.32 -6.15
C THR A 51 14.93 -6.51 -5.19
N HIS A 52 14.03 -6.67 -4.22
CA HIS A 52 14.01 -7.81 -3.30
C HIS A 52 13.58 -9.10 -4.01
N LEU A 53 12.50 -9.05 -4.78
CA LEU A 53 12.01 -10.20 -5.53
C LEU A 53 12.95 -10.61 -6.68
N LEU A 54 13.59 -9.65 -7.34
CA LEU A 54 14.65 -9.94 -8.31
C LEU A 54 15.79 -10.71 -7.65
N ASN A 55 16.19 -10.33 -6.42
CA ASN A 55 17.21 -11.07 -5.68
C ASN A 55 16.74 -12.48 -5.30
N HIS A 56 15.47 -12.66 -4.90
CA HIS A 56 14.92 -14.00 -4.66
C HIS A 56 14.98 -14.89 -5.91
N ALA A 57 14.72 -14.34 -7.09
CA ALA A 57 14.79 -15.09 -8.35
C ALA A 57 16.22 -15.65 -8.62
N LEU A 58 17.26 -14.98 -8.12
CA LEU A 58 18.65 -15.45 -8.24
C LEU A 58 18.94 -16.72 -7.43
N GLY A 59 18.03 -17.13 -6.55
CA GLY A 59 18.11 -18.44 -5.89
C GLY A 59 18.07 -19.62 -6.85
N LEU A 60 17.53 -19.44 -8.07
CA LEU A 60 17.65 -20.43 -9.16
C LEU A 60 19.11 -20.62 -9.61
N VAL A 61 19.98 -19.62 -9.40
CA VAL A 61 21.40 -19.68 -9.73
C VAL A 61 22.17 -20.24 -8.53
N SER A 62 22.29 -19.47 -7.45
CA SER A 62 22.93 -19.91 -6.21
C SER A 62 22.67 -18.93 -5.06
N ILE A 63 22.83 -19.42 -3.81
CA ILE A 63 22.79 -18.60 -2.60
C ILE A 63 23.92 -17.58 -2.60
N ALA A 64 25.11 -17.95 -3.05
CA ALA A 64 26.25 -17.03 -3.13
C ALA A 64 25.97 -15.82 -4.04
N VAL A 65 25.28 -16.00 -5.17
CA VAL A 65 24.84 -14.90 -6.04
C VAL A 65 23.77 -14.04 -5.34
N MET A 66 22.85 -14.67 -4.61
CA MET A 66 21.86 -13.91 -3.82
C MET A 66 22.56 -13.02 -2.79
N ASP A 67 23.58 -13.50 -2.11
CA ASP A 67 24.33 -12.74 -1.08
C ASP A 67 25.15 -11.60 -1.68
N VAL A 68 25.79 -11.81 -2.84
CA VAL A 68 26.47 -10.73 -3.56
C VAL A 68 25.50 -9.60 -3.92
N VAL A 69 24.34 -9.93 -4.48
CA VAL A 69 23.33 -8.92 -4.83
C VAL A 69 22.70 -8.30 -3.55
N GLN A 70 22.58 -9.08 -2.47
CA GLN A 70 22.09 -8.57 -1.17
C GLN A 70 23.02 -7.49 -0.62
N THR A 71 24.35 -7.66 -0.68
CA THR A 71 25.29 -6.62 -0.24
C THR A 71 25.12 -5.33 -1.03
N TRP A 72 24.96 -5.40 -2.36
CA TRP A 72 24.64 -4.23 -3.17
C TRP A 72 23.32 -3.55 -2.75
N ARG A 73 22.28 -4.33 -2.48
CA ARG A 73 21.01 -3.80 -1.97
C ARG A 73 21.17 -3.15 -0.61
N TRP A 74 22.01 -3.68 0.27
CA TRP A 74 22.30 -3.10 1.58
C TRP A 74 22.99 -1.74 1.49
N THR A 75 23.91 -1.53 0.55
CA THR A 75 24.55 -0.22 0.35
C THR A 75 23.52 0.89 0.04
N ILE A 76 22.39 0.54 -0.57
CA ILE A 76 21.31 1.47 -0.88
C ILE A 76 20.34 1.56 0.29
N TRP A 77 19.70 0.43 0.63
CA TRP A 77 18.53 0.43 1.53
C TRP A 77 18.89 0.46 3.03
N ARG A 78 20.13 0.10 3.40
CA ARG A 78 20.65 0.17 4.78
C ARG A 78 21.53 1.40 5.04
N SER A 79 21.83 2.21 4.04
CA SER A 79 22.40 3.53 4.27
C SER A 79 21.46 4.38 5.13
N ALA A 80 21.97 5.39 5.84
CA ALA A 80 21.11 6.28 6.63
C ALA A 80 19.98 6.91 5.78
N PRO A 81 20.26 7.51 4.60
CA PRO A 81 19.20 8.06 3.75
C PRO A 81 18.25 6.97 3.21
N GLY A 82 18.75 5.79 2.83
CA GLY A 82 17.93 4.69 2.35
C GLY A 82 16.98 4.15 3.43
N THR A 83 17.47 4.02 4.66
CA THR A 83 16.68 3.61 5.83
C THR A 83 15.56 4.61 6.11
N VAL A 84 15.89 5.90 6.19
CA VAL A 84 14.89 6.96 6.42
C VAL A 84 13.86 7.00 5.29
N LEU A 85 14.30 6.89 4.04
CA LEU A 85 13.42 6.87 2.88
C LEU A 85 12.46 5.66 2.91
N LEU A 86 12.97 4.46 3.18
CA LEU A 86 12.18 3.23 3.17
C LEU A 86 11.15 3.22 4.31
N TYR A 87 11.59 3.42 5.54
CA TYR A 87 10.68 3.40 6.69
C TYR A 87 9.74 4.61 6.71
N GLY A 88 10.22 5.78 6.31
CA GLY A 88 9.39 6.97 6.13
C GLY A 88 8.31 6.77 5.06
N ALA A 89 8.67 6.19 3.91
CA ALA A 89 7.71 5.83 2.88
C ALA A 89 6.69 4.82 3.38
N PHE A 90 7.10 3.82 4.16
CA PHE A 90 6.22 2.81 4.74
C PHE A 90 5.17 3.44 5.67
N VAL A 91 5.59 4.25 6.63
CA VAL A 91 4.69 4.94 7.57
C VAL A 91 3.73 5.87 6.84
N VAL A 92 4.25 6.69 5.92
CA VAL A 92 3.43 7.63 5.13
C VAL A 92 2.42 6.89 4.27
N HIS A 93 2.83 5.79 3.62
CA HIS A 93 1.94 5.00 2.76
C HIS A 93 0.78 4.40 3.54
N ILE A 94 1.05 3.77 4.69
CA ILE A 94 0.02 3.21 5.57
C ILE A 94 -0.90 4.31 6.10
N ALA A 95 -0.37 5.40 6.62
CA ALA A 95 -1.16 6.50 7.18
C ALA A 95 -2.11 7.11 6.13
N LEU A 96 -1.63 7.32 4.90
CA LEU A 96 -2.44 7.84 3.81
C LEU A 96 -3.42 6.80 3.25
N GLY A 97 -3.08 5.52 3.29
CA GLY A 97 -3.99 4.41 3.00
C GLY A 97 -5.16 4.36 3.97
N VAL A 98 -4.88 4.33 5.26
CA VAL A 98 -5.87 4.37 6.34
C VAL A 98 -6.72 5.63 6.26
N ARG A 99 -6.11 6.81 6.10
CA ARG A 99 -6.84 8.06 5.89
C ARG A 99 -7.80 7.97 4.69
N SER A 100 -7.35 7.39 3.58
CA SER A 100 -8.18 7.21 2.38
C SER A 100 -9.39 6.33 2.67
N LEU A 101 -9.21 5.29 3.46
CA LEU A 101 -10.26 4.36 3.88
C LEU A 101 -11.32 5.05 4.75
N PHE A 102 -10.89 5.85 5.75
CA PHE A 102 -11.81 6.64 6.60
C PHE A 102 -12.60 7.70 5.83
N ARG A 103 -12.05 8.22 4.74
CA ARG A 103 -12.73 9.19 3.86
C ARG A 103 -13.67 8.54 2.85
N ARG A 104 -13.69 7.22 2.77
CA ARG A 104 -14.54 6.50 1.82
C ARG A 104 -16.01 6.59 2.25
N ARG A 105 -16.84 7.09 1.35
CA ARG A 105 -18.28 7.30 1.62
C ARG A 105 -19.13 6.07 1.35
N THR A 106 -18.75 5.25 0.39
CA THR A 106 -19.45 4.02 0.00
C THR A 106 -18.50 2.83 -0.08
N TRP A 107 -19.01 1.63 0.20
CA TRP A 107 -18.32 0.36 0.03
C TRP A 107 -18.68 -0.35 -1.29
N ARG A 108 -19.58 0.26 -2.08
CA ARG A 108 -19.77 -0.17 -3.47
C ARG A 108 -18.56 0.28 -4.26
N MET A 109 -17.77 -0.68 -4.74
CA MET A 109 -16.51 -0.40 -5.41
C MET A 109 -16.19 -1.49 -6.45
N PRO A 110 -15.40 -1.18 -7.47
CA PRO A 110 -14.85 -2.19 -8.40
C PRO A 110 -14.03 -3.24 -7.64
N VAL A 111 -13.95 -4.45 -8.20
CA VAL A 111 -13.20 -5.58 -7.61
C VAL A 111 -11.75 -5.21 -7.34
N ASN A 112 -11.08 -4.51 -8.26
CA ASN A 112 -9.69 -4.09 -8.08
C ASN A 112 -9.49 -3.19 -6.86
N ASP A 113 -10.44 -2.30 -6.57
CA ASP A 113 -10.38 -1.45 -5.36
C ASP A 113 -10.56 -2.29 -4.10
N ALA A 114 -11.47 -3.27 -4.13
CA ALA A 114 -11.70 -4.18 -3.01
C ALA A 114 -10.46 -5.06 -2.75
N LEU A 115 -9.88 -5.61 -3.80
CA LEU A 115 -8.63 -6.38 -3.72
C LEU A 115 -7.48 -5.51 -3.19
N GLN A 116 -7.31 -4.28 -3.69
CA GLN A 116 -6.28 -3.37 -3.22
C GLN A 116 -6.37 -3.12 -1.70
N ILE A 117 -7.58 -2.96 -1.17
CA ILE A 117 -7.81 -2.78 0.27
C ILE A 117 -7.54 -4.09 1.02
N GLY A 118 -8.10 -5.21 0.57
CA GLY A 118 -7.96 -6.51 1.22
C GLY A 118 -6.50 -6.97 1.29
N LEU A 119 -5.77 -6.89 0.17
CA LEU A 119 -4.34 -7.20 0.13
C LEU A 119 -3.54 -6.26 1.03
N GLY A 120 -3.87 -4.94 1.02
CA GLY A 120 -3.22 -3.96 1.90
C GLY A 120 -3.40 -4.26 3.39
N PHE A 121 -4.53 -4.85 3.80
CA PHE A 121 -4.74 -5.31 5.17
C PHE A 121 -4.04 -6.64 5.49
N ALA A 122 -3.90 -7.53 4.51
CA ALA A 122 -3.20 -8.80 4.70
C ALA A 122 -1.67 -8.63 4.86
N ILE A 123 -1.09 -7.60 4.21
CA ILE A 123 0.36 -7.36 4.25
C ILE A 123 0.92 -7.24 5.67
N PRO A 124 0.44 -6.38 6.58
CA PRO A 124 1.01 -6.25 7.92
C PRO A 124 1.04 -7.56 8.70
N VAL A 125 0.02 -8.39 8.56
CA VAL A 125 -0.10 -9.68 9.26
C VAL A 125 1.00 -10.66 8.87
N LEU A 126 1.33 -10.72 7.57
CA LEU A 126 2.38 -11.61 7.07
C LEU A 126 3.76 -10.97 7.16
N LEU A 127 3.84 -9.65 7.01
CA LEU A 127 5.10 -8.92 6.95
C LEU A 127 5.78 -8.82 8.32
N VAL A 128 5.02 -8.75 9.42
CA VAL A 128 5.57 -8.53 10.75
C VAL A 128 6.56 -9.64 11.14
N GLY A 129 6.18 -10.89 10.95
CA GLY A 129 7.06 -12.04 11.22
C GLY A 129 8.30 -12.06 10.33
N HIS A 130 8.14 -11.71 9.04
CA HIS A 130 9.25 -11.61 8.09
C HIS A 130 10.26 -10.54 8.52
N VAL A 131 9.81 -9.33 8.82
CA VAL A 131 10.69 -8.21 9.19
C VAL A 131 11.35 -8.44 10.54
N LEU A 132 10.59 -8.92 11.54
CA LEU A 132 11.14 -9.17 12.88
C LEU A 132 12.10 -10.36 12.88
N GLY A 133 11.79 -11.45 12.16
CA GLY A 133 12.65 -12.63 12.05
C GLY A 133 13.92 -12.42 11.22
N THR A 134 14.02 -11.34 10.47
CA THR A 134 15.19 -10.99 9.66
C THR A 134 15.88 -9.73 10.18
N ARG A 135 15.52 -8.57 9.68
CA ARG A 135 16.14 -7.29 10.05
C ARG A 135 15.96 -6.95 11.52
N GLY A 136 14.83 -7.31 12.13
CA GLY A 136 14.57 -7.09 13.55
C GLY A 136 15.59 -7.82 14.44
N MET A 137 15.78 -9.11 14.20
CA MET A 137 16.75 -9.91 14.94
C MET A 137 18.20 -9.53 14.67
N HIS A 138 18.51 -9.08 13.43
CA HIS A 138 19.84 -8.53 13.13
C HIS A 138 20.13 -7.27 13.97
N ILE A 139 19.15 -6.35 14.09
CA ILE A 139 19.33 -5.12 14.87
C ILE A 139 19.35 -5.42 16.38
N ALA A 140 18.48 -6.32 16.86
CA ALA A 140 18.30 -6.55 18.28
C ALA A 140 19.37 -7.48 18.90
N ALA A 141 19.90 -8.43 18.13
CA ALA A 141 20.78 -9.47 18.64
C ALA A 141 22.01 -9.75 17.74
N GLY A 142 22.27 -8.92 16.71
CA GLY A 142 23.39 -9.12 15.80
C GLY A 142 23.33 -10.40 14.98
N VAL A 143 22.16 -11.03 14.87
CA VAL A 143 22.00 -12.29 14.16
C VAL A 143 22.27 -12.10 12.68
N ASP A 144 23.02 -13.03 12.09
CA ASP A 144 23.35 -13.00 10.66
C ASP A 144 22.07 -13.04 9.81
N ASP A 145 21.98 -12.15 8.83
CA ASP A 145 20.84 -12.02 7.92
C ASP A 145 21.22 -12.12 6.43
N PHE A 146 22.34 -12.80 6.12
CA PHE A 146 22.62 -13.36 4.80
C PHE A 146 21.61 -14.46 4.44
N TYR A 147 21.54 -14.82 3.17
CA TYR A 147 20.48 -15.70 2.68
C TYR A 147 20.51 -17.09 3.31
N GLU A 148 21.68 -17.72 3.48
CA GLU A 148 21.73 -19.06 4.05
C GLU A 148 21.04 -19.16 5.42
N PRO A 149 21.46 -18.40 6.46
CA PRO A 149 20.80 -18.46 7.75
C PRO A 149 19.34 -17.97 7.72
N VAL A 150 19.00 -17.00 6.86
CA VAL A 150 17.62 -16.52 6.71
C VAL A 150 16.72 -17.58 6.08
N LEU A 151 17.18 -18.28 5.03
CA LEU A 151 16.43 -19.35 4.39
C LEU A 151 16.12 -20.48 5.38
N ARG A 152 17.12 -20.91 6.19
CA ARG A 152 16.91 -21.92 7.25
C ARG A 152 15.87 -21.46 8.27
N ARG A 153 15.93 -20.20 8.69
CA ARG A 153 14.96 -19.64 9.66
C ARG A 153 13.54 -19.55 9.12
N LEU A 154 13.38 -19.16 7.85
CA LEU A 154 12.08 -18.92 7.25
C LEU A 154 11.48 -20.15 6.56
N TRP A 155 12.26 -21.22 6.35
CA TRP A 155 11.77 -22.42 5.67
C TRP A 155 10.56 -23.07 6.35
N PRO A 156 10.49 -23.22 7.68
CA PRO A 156 9.29 -23.72 8.35
C PRO A 156 8.05 -22.86 8.12
N GLU A 157 8.24 -21.60 7.75
CA GLU A 157 7.19 -20.63 7.44
C GLU A 157 6.96 -20.49 5.92
N ALA A 158 7.38 -21.47 5.10
CA ALA A 158 7.42 -21.36 3.64
C ALA A 158 6.08 -20.95 3.02
N VAL A 159 4.96 -21.44 3.56
CA VAL A 159 3.62 -21.09 3.07
C VAL A 159 3.32 -19.61 3.32
N SER A 160 3.53 -19.12 4.54
CA SER A 160 3.27 -17.72 4.89
C SER A 160 4.19 -16.76 4.14
N GLN A 161 5.47 -17.12 3.94
CA GLN A 161 6.43 -16.35 3.15
C GLN A 161 6.04 -16.30 1.66
N SER A 162 5.59 -17.42 1.10
CA SER A 162 5.09 -17.47 -0.29
C SER A 162 3.83 -16.63 -0.48
N LEU A 163 2.89 -16.70 0.47
CA LEU A 163 1.71 -15.84 0.46
C LEU A 163 2.08 -14.37 0.57
N LEU A 164 3.08 -14.01 1.38
CA LEU A 164 3.57 -12.64 1.49
C LEU A 164 4.07 -12.11 0.13
N VAL A 165 4.85 -12.90 -0.61
CA VAL A 165 5.31 -12.53 -1.97
C VAL A 165 4.13 -12.22 -2.87
N VAL A 166 3.14 -13.13 -2.96
CA VAL A 166 1.98 -12.97 -3.85
C VAL A 166 1.12 -11.76 -3.45
N ILE A 167 0.87 -11.59 -2.15
CA ILE A 167 0.01 -10.54 -1.63
C ILE A 167 0.65 -9.16 -1.78
N VAL A 168 1.91 -9.00 -1.42
CA VAL A 168 2.64 -7.73 -1.57
C VAL A 168 2.75 -7.35 -3.04
N TRP A 169 3.12 -8.31 -3.89
CA TRP A 169 3.28 -8.06 -5.32
C TRP A 169 1.94 -7.75 -5.99
N GLY A 170 0.89 -8.49 -5.68
CA GLY A 170 -0.47 -8.24 -6.18
C GLY A 170 -0.96 -6.84 -5.79
N HIS A 171 -0.77 -6.45 -4.51
CA HIS A 171 -1.08 -5.10 -4.03
C HIS A 171 -0.32 -4.03 -4.82
N ALA A 172 0.97 -4.23 -5.03
CA ALA A 172 1.83 -3.30 -5.76
C ALA A 172 1.40 -3.17 -7.23
N CYS A 173 1.13 -4.29 -7.91
CA CYS A 173 0.67 -4.31 -9.30
C CYS A 173 -0.69 -3.61 -9.49
N ILE A 174 -1.66 -3.83 -8.59
CA ILE A 174 -2.95 -3.13 -8.65
C ILE A 174 -2.75 -1.63 -8.43
N GLY A 175 -1.89 -1.24 -7.47
CA GLY A 175 -1.54 0.16 -7.23
C GLY A 175 -0.90 0.83 -8.46
N LEU A 176 0.03 0.13 -9.10
CA LEU A 176 0.69 0.57 -10.31
C LEU A 176 -0.30 0.68 -11.49
N TYR A 177 -1.19 -0.30 -11.65
CA TYR A 177 -2.26 -0.27 -12.63
C TYR A 177 -3.16 0.95 -12.48
N HIS A 178 -3.59 1.30 -11.25
CA HIS A 178 -4.41 2.48 -11.01
C HIS A 178 -3.72 3.78 -11.41
N TRP A 179 -2.40 3.86 -11.29
CA TRP A 179 -1.61 5.02 -11.70
C TRP A 179 -1.35 5.07 -13.21
N LEU A 180 -1.11 3.92 -13.84
CA LEU A 180 -0.70 3.83 -15.24
C LEU A 180 -1.87 3.82 -16.22
N ARG A 181 -3.00 3.18 -15.87
CA ARG A 181 -4.16 3.00 -16.78
C ARG A 181 -4.68 4.28 -17.46
N PRO A 182 -4.62 5.49 -16.85
CA PRO A 182 -5.08 6.71 -17.53
C PRO A 182 -4.04 7.29 -18.48
N LYS A 183 -2.86 6.69 -18.62
CA LYS A 183 -1.81 7.17 -19.53
C LYS A 183 -2.10 6.73 -20.96
N PRO A 184 -1.96 7.63 -21.98
CA PRO A 184 -2.28 7.28 -23.37
C PRO A 184 -1.47 6.10 -23.93
N TRP A 185 -0.23 5.95 -23.46
CA TRP A 185 0.69 4.88 -23.90
C TRP A 185 0.46 3.54 -23.21
N PHE A 186 -0.33 3.51 -22.11
CA PHE A 186 -0.49 2.31 -21.29
C PHE A 186 -1.04 1.10 -22.07
N PRO A 187 -2.05 1.21 -22.96
CA PRO A 187 -2.56 0.06 -23.69
C PRO A 187 -1.48 -0.65 -24.52
N ALA A 188 -0.53 0.09 -25.09
CA ALA A 188 0.55 -0.48 -25.91
C ALA A 188 1.55 -1.31 -25.08
N VAL A 189 1.80 -0.95 -23.83
CA VAL A 189 2.77 -1.65 -22.95
C VAL A 189 2.11 -2.61 -21.96
N ALA A 190 0.79 -2.54 -21.79
CA ALA A 190 0.07 -3.35 -20.80
C ALA A 190 0.32 -4.86 -20.92
N PRO A 191 0.38 -5.50 -22.12
CA PRO A 191 0.70 -6.92 -22.24
C PRO A 191 2.09 -7.26 -21.68
N TRP A 192 3.09 -6.42 -21.96
CA TRP A 192 4.46 -6.61 -21.48
C TRP A 192 4.56 -6.44 -19.97
N LEU A 193 3.88 -5.43 -19.42
CA LEU A 193 3.80 -5.22 -17.98
C LEU A 193 3.08 -6.37 -17.27
N LEU A 194 2.04 -6.93 -17.88
CA LEU A 194 1.35 -8.11 -17.36
C LEU A 194 2.27 -9.33 -17.36
N SER A 195 2.97 -9.59 -18.47
CA SER A 195 3.92 -10.70 -18.58
C SER A 195 5.04 -10.59 -17.54
N ALA A 196 5.69 -9.42 -17.43
CA ALA A 196 6.72 -9.18 -16.43
C ALA A 196 6.15 -9.24 -14.99
N GLY A 197 4.95 -8.69 -14.78
CA GLY A 197 4.25 -8.70 -13.50
C GLY A 197 3.86 -10.10 -13.03
N THR A 198 3.65 -11.04 -13.95
CA THR A 198 3.37 -12.44 -13.64
C THR A 198 4.66 -13.25 -13.50
N ALA A 199 5.63 -13.04 -14.39
CA ALA A 199 6.88 -13.81 -14.38
C ALA A 199 7.72 -13.56 -13.13
N LEU A 200 7.83 -12.31 -12.66
CA LEU A 200 8.70 -11.98 -11.55
C LEU A 200 8.34 -12.70 -10.23
N PRO A 201 7.10 -12.69 -9.74
CA PRO A 201 6.78 -13.40 -8.51
C PRO A 201 6.93 -14.91 -8.65
N LEU A 202 6.68 -15.49 -9.82
CA LEU A 202 6.90 -16.92 -10.09
C LEU A 202 8.38 -17.27 -10.01
N LEU A 203 9.25 -16.47 -10.64
CA LEU A 203 10.70 -16.65 -10.56
C LEU A 203 11.23 -16.43 -9.14
N ALA A 204 10.71 -15.43 -8.43
CA ALA A 204 11.09 -15.17 -7.06
C ALA A 204 10.70 -16.33 -6.12
N LEU A 205 9.48 -16.85 -6.26
CA LEU A 205 9.02 -18.03 -5.52
C LEU A 205 9.87 -19.25 -5.85
N ALA A 206 10.07 -19.55 -7.13
CA ALA A 206 10.90 -20.68 -7.55
C ALA A 206 12.33 -20.55 -7.00
N GLY A 207 12.93 -19.35 -7.06
CA GLY A 207 14.29 -19.11 -6.62
C GLY A 207 14.50 -19.31 -5.14
N TRP A 208 13.67 -18.66 -4.29
CA TRP A 208 13.85 -18.78 -2.85
C TRP A 208 13.48 -20.18 -2.33
N ILE A 209 12.45 -20.83 -2.89
CA ILE A 209 12.07 -22.20 -2.52
C ILE A 209 13.17 -23.19 -2.91
N GLU A 210 13.70 -23.08 -4.12
CA GLU A 210 14.78 -23.95 -4.59
C GLU A 210 16.05 -23.77 -3.74
N ALA A 211 16.42 -22.52 -3.45
CA ALA A 211 17.58 -22.24 -2.58
C ALA A 211 17.40 -22.84 -1.18
N ALA A 212 16.20 -22.69 -0.57
CA ALA A 212 15.94 -23.27 0.75
C ALA A 212 15.93 -24.81 0.74
N ARG A 213 15.34 -25.43 -0.30
CA ARG A 213 15.35 -26.89 -0.45
C ARG A 213 16.74 -27.45 -0.64
N ARG A 214 17.62 -26.75 -1.38
CA ARG A 214 19.03 -27.16 -1.51
C ARG A 214 19.73 -27.20 -0.16
N LEU A 215 19.49 -26.22 0.71
CA LEU A 215 20.04 -26.21 2.08
C LEU A 215 19.51 -27.40 2.90
N GLU A 216 18.22 -27.66 2.85
CA GLU A 216 17.59 -28.78 3.55
C GLU A 216 18.21 -30.13 3.10
N LEU A 217 18.43 -30.31 1.81
CA LEU A 217 19.08 -31.50 1.27
C LEU A 217 20.55 -31.62 1.71
N LEU A 218 21.30 -30.52 1.78
CA LEU A 218 22.67 -30.49 2.24
C LEU A 218 22.80 -30.81 3.74
N ASP A 219 21.80 -30.48 4.51
CA ASP A 219 21.75 -30.79 5.93
C ASP A 219 21.56 -32.29 6.21
N HIS A 220 21.20 -33.09 5.20
CA HIS A 220 21.03 -34.54 5.31
C HIS A 220 20.09 -34.97 6.46
N GLY A 221 19.03 -34.21 6.70
CA GLY A 221 18.07 -34.46 7.81
C GLY A 221 18.61 -34.13 9.21
N ARG A 222 19.77 -33.49 9.32
CA ARG A 222 20.24 -32.93 10.58
C ARG A 222 19.42 -31.71 10.96
N GLU A 223 18.98 -31.65 12.19
CA GLU A 223 18.35 -30.45 12.74
C GLU A 223 19.40 -29.35 12.90
N VAL A 224 19.31 -28.31 12.05
CA VAL A 224 20.10 -27.10 12.18
C VAL A 224 19.30 -26.10 13.03
N PRO A 225 19.85 -25.62 14.16
CA PRO A 225 19.16 -24.65 15.00
C PRO A 225 18.77 -23.40 14.21
N ARG A 226 17.52 -22.98 14.33
CA ARG A 226 17.01 -21.75 13.68
C ARG A 226 17.68 -20.49 14.24
N TRP A 227 18.11 -20.54 15.49
CA TRP A 227 18.70 -19.43 16.23
C TRP A 227 20.03 -19.85 16.85
N PRO A 228 21.00 -18.94 16.98
CA PRO A 228 22.34 -19.27 17.51
C PRO A 228 22.35 -19.87 18.92
N ASN A 229 21.40 -19.46 19.75
CA ASN A 229 21.26 -19.96 21.15
C ASN A 229 19.84 -19.76 21.65
N GLY A 230 19.57 -20.25 22.88
CA GLY A 230 18.26 -20.16 23.50
C GLY A 230 17.77 -18.72 23.78
N GLU A 231 18.69 -17.79 24.08
CA GLU A 231 18.34 -16.38 24.32
C GLU A 231 17.84 -15.71 23.05
N THR A 232 18.52 -15.92 21.93
CA THR A 232 18.07 -15.38 20.63
C THR A 232 16.77 -16.01 20.18
N ALA A 233 16.55 -17.30 20.47
CA ALA A 233 15.27 -17.96 20.22
C ALA A 233 14.13 -17.37 21.05
N ALA A 234 14.35 -17.14 22.35
CA ALA A 234 13.38 -16.52 23.25
C ALA A 234 13.06 -15.07 22.82
N LEU A 235 14.08 -14.28 22.47
CA LEU A 235 13.90 -12.91 21.96
C LEU A 235 13.10 -12.91 20.67
N ALA A 236 13.38 -13.81 19.74
CA ALA A 236 12.64 -13.92 18.48
C ALA A 236 11.17 -14.26 18.70
N GLY A 237 10.87 -15.20 19.63
CA GLY A 237 9.52 -15.53 20.03
C GLY A 237 8.79 -14.35 20.64
N TRP A 238 9.42 -13.63 21.56
CA TRP A 238 8.85 -12.44 22.19
C TRP A 238 8.57 -11.32 21.17
N LEU A 239 9.54 -11.03 20.27
CA LEU A 239 9.34 -10.03 19.23
C LEU A 239 8.20 -10.41 18.28
N ALA A 240 8.10 -11.67 17.90
CA ALA A 240 7.01 -12.16 17.05
C ALA A 240 5.64 -11.99 17.73
N GLU A 241 5.54 -12.36 19.01
CA GLU A 241 4.30 -12.22 19.79
C GLU A 241 3.89 -10.75 19.92
N VAL A 242 4.79 -9.89 20.42
CA VAL A 242 4.52 -8.45 20.56
C VAL A 242 4.20 -7.81 19.21
N GLY A 243 4.94 -8.16 18.17
CA GLY A 243 4.70 -7.66 16.81
C GLY A 243 3.31 -8.02 16.28
N ASN A 244 2.89 -9.28 16.47
CA ASN A 244 1.56 -9.73 16.10
C ASN A 244 0.47 -9.00 16.89
N GLN A 245 0.64 -8.87 18.21
CA GLN A 245 -0.30 -8.13 19.06
C GLN A 245 -0.47 -6.69 18.61
N LEU A 246 0.64 -5.99 18.28
CA LEU A 246 0.60 -4.62 17.76
C LEU A 246 -0.11 -4.52 16.41
N VAL A 247 0.13 -5.46 15.49
CA VAL A 247 -0.56 -5.48 14.19
C VAL A 247 -2.06 -5.72 14.37
N PHE A 248 -2.46 -6.70 15.20
CA PHE A 248 -3.88 -6.95 15.43
C PHE A 248 -4.57 -5.83 16.20
N ALA A 249 -3.89 -5.20 17.17
CA ALA A 249 -4.40 -4.01 17.86
C ALA A 249 -4.60 -2.84 16.89
N PHE A 250 -3.64 -2.59 16.01
CA PHE A 250 -3.75 -1.58 14.96
C PHE A 250 -4.93 -1.85 14.02
N MET A 251 -5.06 -3.09 13.53
CA MET A 251 -6.16 -3.48 12.63
C MET A 251 -7.53 -3.36 13.33
N GLY A 252 -7.60 -3.80 14.60
CA GLY A 252 -8.78 -3.65 15.44
C GLY A 252 -9.17 -2.19 15.64
N ALA A 253 -8.20 -1.32 15.93
CA ALA A 253 -8.43 0.12 16.08
C ALA A 253 -8.93 0.76 14.78
N VAL A 254 -8.36 0.40 13.63
CA VAL A 254 -8.85 0.86 12.31
C VAL A 254 -10.27 0.36 12.06
N GLY A 255 -10.57 -0.92 12.33
CA GLY A 255 -11.90 -1.51 12.17
C GLY A 255 -12.95 -0.83 13.05
N LEU A 256 -12.67 -0.67 14.34
CA LEU A 256 -13.54 0.02 15.28
C LEU A 256 -13.76 1.48 14.89
N GLY A 257 -12.70 2.17 14.48
CA GLY A 257 -12.80 3.54 13.98
C GLY A 257 -13.72 3.66 12.74
N LEU A 258 -13.62 2.73 11.80
CA LEU A 258 -14.50 2.69 10.63
C LEU A 258 -15.96 2.43 11.03
N ILE A 259 -16.20 1.52 11.95
CA ILE A 259 -17.55 1.27 12.50
C ILE A 259 -18.09 2.53 13.17
N ALA A 260 -17.30 3.18 14.04
CA ALA A 260 -17.68 4.40 14.73
C ALA A 260 -18.06 5.53 13.76
N VAL A 261 -17.22 5.75 12.71
CA VAL A 261 -17.53 6.74 11.66
C VAL A 261 -18.83 6.39 10.92
N ARG A 262 -19.09 5.12 10.65
CA ARG A 262 -20.33 4.65 10.01
C ARG A 262 -21.55 4.86 10.88
N VAL A 263 -21.47 4.51 12.16
CA VAL A 263 -22.54 4.73 13.13
C VAL A 263 -22.83 6.22 13.26
N ALA A 264 -21.80 7.03 13.47
CA ALA A 264 -21.94 8.49 13.55
C ALA A 264 -22.57 9.09 12.29
N THR A 265 -22.20 8.59 11.10
CA THR A 265 -22.79 9.05 9.83
C THR A 265 -24.26 8.64 9.71
N ARG A 266 -24.63 7.45 10.19
CA ARG A 266 -26.02 6.98 10.20
C ARG A 266 -26.92 7.75 11.18
N LEU A 267 -26.37 8.23 12.28
CA LEU A 267 -27.07 9.01 13.30
C LEU A 267 -27.27 10.47 12.90
N ARG A 268 -26.54 10.97 11.89
CA ARG A 268 -26.72 12.34 11.38
C ARG A 268 -28.10 12.53 10.76
N ALA A 269 -28.66 13.75 10.93
CA ALA A 269 -29.93 14.12 10.34
C ALA A 269 -29.92 13.96 8.82
N LYS A 270 -31.07 13.53 8.27
CA LYS A 270 -31.26 13.44 6.82
C LYS A 270 -31.27 14.84 6.21
N VAL A 271 -30.56 15.03 5.12
CA VAL A 271 -30.56 16.26 4.33
C VAL A 271 -31.73 16.22 3.34
N ARG A 272 -32.44 17.34 3.21
CA ARG A 272 -33.48 17.53 2.18
C ARG A 272 -32.77 17.98 0.89
N ILE A 273 -33.02 17.29 -0.19
CA ILE A 273 -32.48 17.61 -1.51
C ILE A 273 -33.69 17.96 -2.39
N SER A 274 -33.71 19.17 -2.92
CA SER A 274 -34.70 19.61 -3.90
C SER A 274 -34.14 19.44 -5.30
N TYR A 275 -34.88 18.75 -6.14
CA TYR A 275 -34.62 18.63 -7.57
C TYR A 275 -35.46 19.66 -8.34
N GLY A 276 -34.99 20.01 -9.55
CA GLY A 276 -35.80 20.79 -10.49
C GLY A 276 -37.20 20.14 -10.69
N GLY A 277 -38.27 20.94 -10.66
CA GLY A 277 -39.64 20.42 -10.69
C GLY A 277 -40.27 20.18 -9.32
N GLY A 278 -39.65 20.66 -8.21
CA GLY A 278 -40.27 20.65 -6.87
C GLY A 278 -40.19 19.31 -6.13
N ARG A 279 -39.55 18.29 -6.70
CA ARG A 279 -39.40 16.98 -6.03
C ARG A 279 -38.42 17.07 -4.86
N LEU A 280 -38.90 16.78 -3.64
CA LEU A 280 -38.11 16.76 -2.40
C LEU A 280 -37.75 15.32 -2.02
N VAL A 281 -36.45 15.03 -1.88
CA VAL A 281 -35.96 13.74 -1.40
C VAL A 281 -35.19 13.93 -0.11
N ARG A 282 -35.46 13.09 0.90
CA ARG A 282 -34.68 13.05 2.14
C ARG A 282 -33.61 11.97 2.02
N ALA A 283 -32.35 12.37 1.94
CA ALA A 283 -31.21 11.47 1.85
C ALA A 283 -30.31 11.56 3.09
N ARG A 284 -29.69 10.44 3.45
CA ARG A 284 -28.64 10.44 4.47
C ARG A 284 -27.34 11.02 3.89
N PRO A 285 -26.53 11.75 4.69
CA PRO A 285 -25.21 12.17 4.25
C PRO A 285 -24.35 10.95 3.90
N GLY A 286 -23.64 11.00 2.76
CA GLY A 286 -22.73 9.91 2.34
C GLY A 286 -22.78 9.65 0.84
N PRO A 287 -23.90 9.19 0.25
CA PRO A 287 -24.01 9.01 -1.19
C PRO A 287 -23.85 10.33 -1.96
N THR A 288 -23.37 10.22 -3.20
CA THR A 288 -23.34 11.37 -4.12
C THR A 288 -24.75 11.72 -4.58
N LEU A 289 -24.96 12.94 -5.09
CA LEU A 289 -26.23 13.34 -5.68
C LEU A 289 -26.69 12.41 -6.80
N LEU A 290 -25.74 11.91 -7.61
CA LEU A 290 -26.02 10.96 -8.67
C LEU A 290 -26.51 9.60 -8.14
N GLU A 291 -25.90 9.08 -7.07
CA GLU A 291 -26.32 7.84 -6.42
C GLU A 291 -27.72 8.00 -5.81
N ILE A 292 -27.98 9.13 -5.14
CA ILE A 292 -29.30 9.44 -4.57
C ILE A 292 -30.35 9.54 -5.70
N SER A 293 -30.01 10.18 -6.81
CA SER A 293 -30.90 10.30 -7.96
C SER A 293 -31.24 8.96 -8.62
N ARG A 294 -30.28 8.02 -8.62
CA ARG A 294 -30.51 6.64 -9.15
C ARG A 294 -31.31 5.74 -8.22
N MET A 295 -31.38 6.07 -6.94
CA MET A 295 -32.11 5.27 -5.94
C MET A 295 -33.56 5.71 -5.76
N ASN A 296 -33.95 6.87 -6.31
CA ASN A 296 -35.28 7.49 -6.24
C ASN A 296 -35.80 7.87 -7.62
#